data_5d048d336091d5205250476692228856
#
_entry.id   5d048d336091d5205250476692228856
#
_cell.length_a   1.000
_cell.length_b   1.000
_cell.length_c   1.000
_cell.angle_alpha   90.00
_cell.angle_beta   90.00
_cell.angle_gamma   90.00
#
_symmetry.space_group_name_H-M   'P 1'
#
loop_
_entity.id
_entity.type
_entity.pdbx_description
1 polymer ?
#
loop_
_entity_poly.entity_id
_entity_poly.type
_entity_poly.pdbx_seq_one_letter_code
_entity_poly.pdbx_strand_id
1 'polypeptide(L)'
;MIKKVKPNEGELTMQKVLIIGGGFMGSAIAKYFVQYNVDVYLYEPNMERLQQLKQQSDLHEITFLQQLEQIDDLTFVFEAIVENLQAKQSLFEQLDSFYGKEVTFCTNTSSYLISDIAVNMLHKERLIGTHFFSPAHITPLIEVVPSAYTAHERANATMEFLQGVCKKPILLKREIEGFVANRLQSALAREAMSLVEKGIVTAEELDFIAKMSLGVRLAHTGPLEQRDINGLDTHYAIVDHVYPTLENGTKPLAIHHAKIEAKQYGMKTNQGFYDWSSIDKQQYLAEKEKILIDIIKLVQ
;
A
#
# COMPACT_ATOMS: atom_id res chain seq x y z
N MET A 1 14.84 -18.03 3.10
CA MET A 1 15.92 -17.06 2.81
C MET A 1 15.78 -16.66 1.35
N ILE A 2 15.28 -15.45 1.08
CA ILE A 2 15.32 -14.87 -0.26
C ILE A 2 16.80 -14.55 -0.52
N LYS A 3 17.40 -15.12 -1.56
CA LYS A 3 18.77 -14.76 -1.95
C LYS A 3 18.81 -13.26 -2.19
N LYS A 4 19.68 -12.53 -1.49
CA LYS A 4 19.99 -11.13 -1.77
C LYS A 4 20.32 -11.05 -3.28
N VAL A 5 19.41 -10.50 -4.06
CA VAL A 5 19.72 -10.08 -5.43
C VAL A 5 20.60 -8.85 -5.24
N LYS A 6 21.87 -8.95 -5.55
CA LYS A 6 22.77 -7.80 -5.54
C LYS A 6 22.22 -6.79 -6.55
N PRO A 7 22.06 -5.51 -6.17
CA PRO A 7 21.80 -4.47 -7.16
C PRO A 7 22.93 -4.47 -8.18
N ASN A 8 22.64 -4.11 -9.42
CA ASN A 8 23.67 -3.85 -10.43
C ASN A 8 24.73 -2.90 -9.84
N GLU A 9 26.00 -3.23 -9.99
CA GLU A 9 27.17 -2.49 -9.50
C GLU A 9 27.38 -1.17 -10.30
N GLY A 10 26.36 -0.32 -10.36
CA GLY A 10 26.49 1.12 -10.61
C GLY A 10 26.43 1.76 -9.24
N GLU A 11 27.40 2.58 -8.87
CA GLU A 11 27.51 3.31 -7.61
C GLU A 11 26.17 4.00 -7.25
N LEU A 12 25.27 3.28 -6.57
CA LEU A 12 24.24 3.92 -5.79
C LEU A 12 24.98 4.60 -4.63
N THR A 13 25.22 5.90 -4.72
CA THR A 13 25.54 6.70 -3.53
C THR A 13 24.55 6.29 -2.46
N MET A 14 25.04 5.93 -1.29
CA MET A 14 24.23 5.43 -0.18
C MET A 14 23.16 6.46 0.13
N GLN A 15 21.91 6.18 -0.29
CA GLN A 15 20.82 7.14 -0.15
C GLN A 15 20.31 7.13 1.29
N LYS A 16 20.09 8.32 1.85
CA LYS A 16 19.51 8.50 3.18
C LYS A 16 18.02 8.75 3.08
N VAL A 17 17.27 7.99 3.84
CA VAL A 17 15.81 8.00 3.84
C VAL A 17 15.28 8.17 5.25
N LEU A 18 14.33 9.08 5.44
CA LEU A 18 13.58 9.22 6.68
C LEU A 18 12.18 8.63 6.52
N ILE A 19 11.82 7.70 7.40
CA ILE A 19 10.46 7.17 7.52
C ILE A 19 9.74 7.91 8.65
N ILE A 20 8.57 8.47 8.38
CA ILE A 20 7.72 9.14 9.37
C ILE A 20 6.59 8.18 9.77
N GLY A 21 6.60 7.76 11.03
CA GLY A 21 5.61 6.84 11.61
C GLY A 21 6.13 5.41 11.73
N GLY A 22 6.28 4.93 12.96
CA GLY A 22 6.72 3.58 13.32
C GLY A 22 5.57 2.56 13.39
N GLY A 23 4.44 2.81 12.72
CA GLY A 23 3.31 1.90 12.63
C GLY A 23 3.62 0.64 11.80
N PHE A 24 2.57 -0.13 11.49
CA PHE A 24 2.69 -1.37 10.73
C PHE A 24 3.38 -1.15 9.36
N MET A 25 2.93 -0.16 8.58
CA MET A 25 3.51 0.10 7.25
C MET A 25 4.89 0.74 7.34
N GLY A 26 5.08 1.77 8.18
CA GLY A 26 6.37 2.46 8.25
C GLY A 26 7.50 1.56 8.74
N SER A 27 7.26 0.72 9.75
CA SER A 27 8.26 -0.26 10.21
C SER A 27 8.57 -1.32 9.13
N ALA A 28 7.57 -1.75 8.36
CA ALA A 28 7.77 -2.70 7.27
C ALA A 28 8.55 -2.10 6.09
N ILE A 29 8.30 -0.82 5.75
CA ILE A 29 9.04 -0.08 4.71
C ILE A 29 10.49 0.13 5.16
N ALA A 30 10.71 0.58 6.41
CA ALA A 30 12.03 0.77 6.98
C ALA A 30 12.86 -0.52 6.95
N LYS A 31 12.28 -1.62 7.44
CA LYS A 31 12.89 -2.95 7.40
C LYS A 31 13.22 -3.40 5.98
N TYR A 32 12.36 -3.08 5.00
CA TYR A 32 12.63 -3.41 3.62
C TYR A 32 13.83 -2.65 3.07
N PHE A 33 13.90 -1.32 3.27
CA PHE A 33 14.96 -0.49 2.71
C PHE A 33 16.35 -0.82 3.25
N VAL A 34 16.47 -1.13 4.55
CA VAL A 34 17.74 -1.58 5.15
C VAL A 34 18.34 -2.78 4.40
N GLN A 35 17.51 -3.70 3.91
CA GLN A 35 18.02 -4.88 3.17
C GLN A 35 18.70 -4.53 1.84
N TYR A 36 18.55 -3.30 1.36
CA TYR A 36 19.10 -2.80 0.08
C TYR A 36 20.15 -1.70 0.26
N ASN A 37 20.85 -1.68 1.42
CA ASN A 37 21.91 -0.72 1.75
C ASN A 37 21.45 0.75 1.72
N VAL A 38 20.20 1.02 2.06
CA VAL A 38 19.68 2.36 2.29
C VAL A 38 19.94 2.74 3.74
N ASP A 39 20.47 3.94 3.99
CA ASP A 39 20.65 4.47 5.35
C ASP A 39 19.30 5.00 5.84
N VAL A 40 18.69 4.28 6.79
CA VAL A 40 17.30 4.48 7.19
C VAL A 40 17.22 5.12 8.57
N TYR A 41 16.55 6.26 8.61
CA TYR A 41 16.07 6.92 9.82
C TYR A 41 14.58 6.67 9.98
N LEU A 42 14.11 6.42 11.21
CA LEU A 42 12.69 6.24 11.51
C LEU A 42 12.29 7.15 12.67
N TYR A 43 11.39 8.09 12.37
CA TYR A 43 10.80 9.00 13.33
C TYR A 43 9.50 8.43 13.89
N GLU A 44 9.46 8.28 15.23
CA GLU A 44 8.27 7.86 15.97
C GLU A 44 8.19 8.67 17.28
N PRO A 45 7.23 9.58 17.41
CA PRO A 45 7.11 10.44 18.59
C PRO A 45 6.62 9.70 19.85
N ASN A 46 5.92 8.58 19.68
CA ASN A 46 5.43 7.77 20.80
C ASN A 46 6.57 6.95 21.40
N MET A 47 6.99 7.30 22.62
CA MET A 47 8.09 6.64 23.33
C MET A 47 7.90 5.16 23.54
N GLU A 48 6.70 4.72 23.89
CA GLU A 48 6.42 3.31 24.13
C GLU A 48 6.58 2.52 22.82
N ARG A 49 6.02 3.05 21.73
CA ARG A 49 6.16 2.45 20.42
C ARG A 49 7.62 2.43 19.95
N LEU A 50 8.34 3.53 20.14
CA LEU A 50 9.76 3.62 19.79
C LEU A 50 10.60 2.57 20.53
N GLN A 51 10.34 2.35 21.83
CA GLN A 51 11.01 1.32 22.62
C GLN A 51 10.70 -0.09 22.11
N GLN A 52 9.44 -0.37 21.77
CA GLN A 52 9.04 -1.64 21.18
C GLN A 52 9.77 -1.91 19.84
N LEU A 53 9.91 -0.89 18.99
CA LEU A 53 10.63 -1.00 17.72
C LEU A 53 12.12 -1.29 17.93
N LYS A 54 12.78 -0.59 18.86
CA LYS A 54 14.20 -0.80 19.19
C LYS A 54 14.52 -2.20 19.71
N GLN A 55 13.53 -2.90 20.24
CA GLN A 55 13.68 -4.29 20.72
C GLN A 55 13.59 -5.34 19.60
N GLN A 56 13.14 -4.95 18.41
CA GLN A 56 13.04 -5.86 17.27
C GLN A 56 14.41 -6.08 16.63
N SER A 57 14.89 -7.30 16.63
CA SER A 57 16.24 -7.67 16.15
C SER A 57 16.48 -7.38 14.67
N ASP A 58 15.42 -7.28 13.88
CA ASP A 58 15.48 -7.03 12.44
C ASP A 58 15.43 -5.55 12.05
N LEU A 59 15.44 -4.67 13.05
CA LEU A 59 15.48 -3.20 12.91
C LEU A 59 16.76 -2.57 13.48
N HIS A 60 17.77 -3.36 13.83
CA HIS A 60 18.99 -2.87 14.52
C HIS A 60 19.85 -1.92 13.67
N GLU A 61 19.73 -1.95 12.34
CA GLU A 61 20.46 -1.06 11.42
C GLU A 61 19.74 0.27 11.19
N ILE A 62 18.58 0.51 11.85
CA ILE A 62 17.78 1.72 11.71
C ILE A 62 18.17 2.75 12.78
N THR A 63 18.38 3.99 12.36
CA THR A 63 18.53 5.12 13.29
C THR A 63 17.16 5.61 13.73
N PHE A 64 16.82 5.41 15.00
CA PHE A 64 15.52 5.82 15.56
C PHE A 64 15.54 7.24 16.11
N LEU A 65 14.59 8.05 15.67
CA LEU A 65 14.41 9.44 16.09
C LEU A 65 13.09 9.60 16.86
N GLN A 66 13.16 10.32 17.99
CA GLN A 66 11.98 10.72 18.78
C GLN A 66 11.51 12.14 18.42
N GLN A 67 12.41 12.94 17.88
CA GLN A 67 12.15 14.29 17.40
C GLN A 67 12.67 14.40 15.97
N LEU A 68 12.08 15.31 15.19
CA LEU A 68 12.61 15.60 13.86
C LEU A 68 13.96 16.29 13.99
N GLU A 69 14.95 15.77 13.31
CA GLU A 69 16.32 16.28 13.28
C GLU A 69 16.74 16.57 11.85
N GLN A 70 17.68 17.50 11.67
CA GLN A 70 18.33 17.70 10.38
C GLN A 70 19.22 16.48 10.08
N ILE A 71 19.05 15.93 8.90
CA ILE A 71 19.82 14.79 8.42
C ILE A 71 20.58 15.26 7.18
N ASP A 72 21.90 15.30 7.28
CA ASP A 72 22.75 15.69 6.15
C ASP A 72 22.57 14.72 5.00
N ASP A 73 22.46 15.25 3.76
CA ASP A 73 22.28 14.49 2.53
C ASP A 73 20.99 13.62 2.49
N LEU A 74 19.95 14.02 3.24
CA LEU A 74 18.64 13.37 3.16
C LEU A 74 18.05 13.53 1.76
N THR A 75 17.66 12.42 1.14
CA THR A 75 17.12 12.40 -0.22
C THR A 75 15.61 12.24 -0.25
N PHE A 76 15.07 11.37 0.59
CA PHE A 76 13.64 11.07 0.63
C PHE A 76 13.09 11.04 2.05
N VAL A 77 11.85 11.51 2.19
CA VAL A 77 11.02 11.28 3.38
C VAL A 77 9.80 10.46 2.97
N PHE A 78 9.61 9.28 3.56
CA PHE A 78 8.42 8.45 3.36
C PHE A 78 7.48 8.58 4.56
N GLU A 79 6.29 9.07 4.35
CA GLU A 79 5.26 9.22 5.37
C GLU A 79 4.35 7.99 5.41
N ALA A 80 4.18 7.41 6.59
CA ALA A 80 3.30 6.28 6.87
C ALA A 80 2.58 6.45 8.23
N ILE A 81 2.02 7.65 8.47
CA ILE A 81 1.18 7.93 9.66
C ILE A 81 -0.26 7.45 9.44
N VAL A 82 -1.12 7.74 10.42
CA VAL A 82 -2.57 7.43 10.31
C VAL A 82 -3.20 8.07 9.08
N GLU A 83 -4.17 7.36 8.46
CA GLU A 83 -4.88 7.84 7.28
C GLU A 83 -5.90 8.91 7.67
N ASN A 84 -5.40 10.11 7.91
CA ASN A 84 -6.16 11.31 8.26
C ASN A 84 -5.62 12.51 7.48
N LEU A 85 -6.48 13.14 6.68
CA LEU A 85 -6.07 14.22 5.78
C LEU A 85 -5.43 15.40 6.50
N GLN A 86 -6.07 15.90 7.58
CA GLN A 86 -5.55 17.04 8.33
C GLN A 86 -4.19 16.75 8.99
N ALA A 87 -4.04 15.53 9.53
CA ALA A 87 -2.76 15.12 10.11
C ALA A 87 -1.65 15.09 9.06
N LYS A 88 -1.93 14.58 7.84
CA LYS A 88 -0.98 14.57 6.73
C LYS A 88 -0.67 15.98 6.23
N GLN A 89 -1.67 16.84 6.06
CA GLN A 89 -1.50 18.25 5.67
C GLN A 89 -0.59 19.00 6.65
N SER A 90 -0.85 18.90 7.96
CA SER A 90 -0.06 19.54 9.00
C SER A 90 1.37 18.99 9.03
N LEU A 91 1.54 17.69 8.86
CA LEU A 91 2.87 17.07 8.81
C LEU A 91 3.67 17.59 7.60
N PHE A 92 3.10 17.58 6.40
CA PHE A 92 3.84 18.01 5.21
C PHE A 92 4.09 19.51 5.18
N GLU A 93 3.23 20.35 5.75
CA GLU A 93 3.50 21.77 6.00
C GLU A 93 4.73 21.94 6.91
N GLN A 94 4.82 21.19 8.00
CA GLN A 94 5.97 21.19 8.89
C GLN A 94 7.25 20.70 8.20
N LEU A 95 7.20 19.57 7.49
CA LEU A 95 8.34 19.00 6.76
C LEU A 95 8.83 19.95 5.65
N ASP A 96 7.90 20.62 4.97
CA ASP A 96 8.21 21.59 3.91
C ASP A 96 9.01 22.79 4.42
N SER A 97 8.72 23.21 5.64
CA SER A 97 9.46 24.31 6.32
C SER A 97 10.78 23.84 6.93
N PHE A 98 10.87 22.55 7.31
CA PHE A 98 11.98 22.02 8.09
C PHE A 98 13.12 21.51 7.21
N TYR A 99 12.82 20.79 6.11
CA TYR A 99 13.84 20.22 5.24
C TYR A 99 14.06 21.04 3.97
N GLY A 100 15.33 21.05 3.50
CA GLY A 100 15.74 21.74 2.28
C GLY A 100 14.94 21.30 1.03
N LYS A 101 14.95 22.15 0.01
CA LYS A 101 14.16 21.95 -1.22
C LYS A 101 14.55 20.70 -1.99
N GLU A 102 15.74 20.15 -1.76
CA GLU A 102 16.26 18.96 -2.44
C GLU A 102 15.57 17.67 -2.00
N VAL A 103 14.98 17.65 -0.80
CA VAL A 103 14.32 16.47 -0.24
C VAL A 103 13.00 16.20 -0.95
N THR A 104 12.80 14.99 -1.44
CA THR A 104 11.53 14.52 -2.01
C THR A 104 10.66 13.93 -0.91
N PHE A 105 9.39 14.33 -0.87
CA PHE A 105 8.41 13.80 0.06
C PHE A 105 7.52 12.76 -0.60
N CYS A 106 7.40 11.60 0.04
CA CYS A 106 6.63 10.46 -0.42
C CYS A 106 5.53 10.15 0.60
N THR A 107 4.27 10.23 0.23
CA THR A 107 3.17 9.84 1.12
C THR A 107 2.68 8.43 0.78
N ASN A 108 2.51 7.61 1.82
CA ASN A 108 1.93 6.27 1.68
C ASN A 108 0.40 6.28 1.87
N THR A 109 -0.27 7.41 1.56
CA THR A 109 -1.73 7.44 1.57
C THR A 109 -2.31 6.38 0.65
N SER A 110 -3.45 5.82 1.03
CA SER A 110 -4.18 4.82 0.22
C SER A 110 -5.39 5.40 -0.49
N SER A 111 -5.84 6.60 -0.14
CA SER A 111 -7.15 7.11 -0.57
C SER A 111 -7.19 8.58 -0.95
N TYR A 112 -6.37 9.44 -0.33
CA TYR A 112 -6.41 10.88 -0.56
C TYR A 112 -5.67 11.30 -1.83
N LEU A 113 -6.14 12.37 -2.47
CA LEU A 113 -5.40 13.01 -3.53
C LEU A 113 -4.11 13.64 -2.97
N ILE A 114 -3.04 13.53 -3.72
CA ILE A 114 -1.74 14.11 -3.34
C ILE A 114 -1.83 15.64 -3.30
N SER A 115 -2.61 16.23 -4.22
CA SER A 115 -2.90 17.64 -4.25
C SER A 115 -3.63 18.14 -3.00
N ASP A 116 -4.54 17.35 -2.42
CA ASP A 116 -5.24 17.68 -1.18
C ASP A 116 -4.29 17.65 0.02
N ILE A 117 -3.39 16.68 0.05
CA ILE A 117 -2.36 16.59 1.10
C ILE A 117 -1.40 17.79 1.01
N ALA A 118 -1.03 18.20 -0.19
CA ALA A 118 -0.08 19.29 -0.44
C ALA A 118 -0.66 20.70 -0.19
N VAL A 119 -1.93 20.84 0.19
CA VAL A 119 -2.64 22.15 0.15
C VAL A 119 -1.90 23.27 0.88
N ASN A 120 -1.29 22.98 2.02
CA ASN A 120 -0.58 23.94 2.88
C ASN A 120 0.92 24.06 2.59
N MET A 121 1.47 23.22 1.71
CA MET A 121 2.88 23.27 1.36
C MET A 121 3.21 24.50 0.49
N LEU A 122 4.37 25.10 0.69
CA LEU A 122 4.93 26.13 -0.18
C LEU A 122 5.56 25.52 -1.43
N HIS A 123 6.21 24.35 -1.28
CA HIS A 123 6.94 23.62 -2.31
C HIS A 123 6.22 22.31 -2.65
N LYS A 124 5.02 22.42 -3.24
CA LYS A 124 4.15 21.28 -3.59
C LYS A 124 4.76 20.33 -4.61
N GLU A 125 5.68 20.85 -5.40
CA GLU A 125 6.36 20.14 -6.50
C GLU A 125 7.21 18.96 -6.02
N ARG A 126 7.52 18.89 -4.73
CA ARG A 126 8.34 17.82 -4.13
C ARG A 126 7.54 16.73 -3.42
N LEU A 127 6.19 16.83 -3.40
CA LEU A 127 5.34 15.78 -2.86
C LEU A 127 4.86 14.84 -3.96
N ILE A 128 4.95 13.53 -3.68
CA ILE A 128 4.48 12.45 -4.56
C ILE A 128 3.86 11.33 -3.71
N GLY A 129 2.85 10.66 -4.24
CA GLY A 129 2.32 9.44 -3.64
C GLY A 129 3.20 8.24 -3.94
N THR A 130 3.46 7.43 -2.92
CA THR A 130 4.12 6.13 -3.05
C THR A 130 3.34 5.10 -2.26
N HIS A 131 2.33 4.53 -2.90
CA HIS A 131 1.40 3.61 -2.27
C HIS A 131 1.99 2.20 -2.23
N PHE A 132 2.49 1.81 -1.06
CA PHE A 132 2.95 0.45 -0.77
C PHE A 132 1.76 -0.44 -0.41
N PHE A 133 1.77 -1.66 -0.90
CA PHE A 133 0.77 -2.67 -0.56
C PHE A 133 1.23 -3.55 0.59
N SER A 134 0.30 -3.87 1.49
CA SER A 134 0.57 -4.81 2.60
C SER A 134 0.60 -6.26 2.09
N PRO A 135 1.61 -7.06 2.53
CA PRO A 135 2.79 -6.73 3.33
C PRO A 135 3.86 -6.00 2.51
N ALA A 136 4.32 -4.83 2.98
CA ALA A 136 5.20 -3.95 2.20
C ALA A 136 6.55 -4.60 1.83
N HIS A 137 7.04 -5.53 2.64
CA HIS A 137 8.31 -6.24 2.41
C HIS A 137 8.20 -7.37 1.37
N ILE A 138 6.98 -7.83 1.06
CA ILE A 138 6.72 -8.94 0.12
C ILE A 138 6.20 -8.41 -1.21
N THR A 139 5.19 -7.54 -1.19
CA THR A 139 4.52 -7.06 -2.39
C THR A 139 5.47 -6.19 -3.23
N PRO A 140 5.73 -6.57 -4.48
CA PRO A 140 6.69 -5.84 -5.31
C PRO A 140 6.14 -4.53 -5.86
N LEU A 141 4.84 -4.44 -6.12
CA LEU A 141 4.20 -3.27 -6.73
C LEU A 141 4.20 -2.07 -5.78
N ILE A 142 4.50 -0.90 -6.34
CA ILE A 142 4.23 0.40 -5.74
C ILE A 142 3.54 1.28 -6.78
N GLU A 143 2.43 1.88 -6.44
CA GLU A 143 1.84 2.94 -7.25
C GLU A 143 2.54 4.26 -6.92
N VAL A 144 3.20 4.85 -7.89
CA VAL A 144 3.80 6.18 -7.80
C VAL A 144 2.81 7.17 -8.41
N VAL A 145 2.33 8.09 -7.60
CA VAL A 145 1.17 8.93 -7.93
C VAL A 145 1.57 10.41 -7.89
N PRO A 146 1.79 11.03 -9.05
CA PRO A 146 2.03 12.46 -9.11
C PRO A 146 0.72 13.24 -8.96
N SER A 147 0.79 14.42 -8.32
CA SER A 147 -0.25 15.46 -8.43
C SER A 147 0.01 16.36 -9.64
N ALA A 148 -0.90 17.30 -9.88
CA ALA A 148 -0.69 18.36 -10.88
C ALA A 148 0.51 19.28 -10.55
N TYR A 149 0.98 19.27 -9.30
CA TYR A 149 2.11 20.08 -8.83
C TYR A 149 3.44 19.34 -8.87
N THR A 150 3.44 18.01 -8.78
CA THR A 150 4.65 17.19 -8.65
C THR A 150 5.61 17.42 -9.82
N ALA A 151 6.86 17.78 -9.53
CA ALA A 151 7.88 17.96 -10.55
C ALA A 151 8.26 16.60 -11.19
N HIS A 152 8.46 16.61 -12.50
CA HIS A 152 8.84 15.40 -13.25
C HIS A 152 10.14 14.77 -12.74
N GLU A 153 11.10 15.59 -12.36
CA GLU A 153 12.39 15.15 -11.81
C GLU A 153 12.18 14.37 -10.50
N ARG A 154 11.24 14.80 -9.67
CA ARG A 154 10.90 14.10 -8.41
C ARG A 154 10.22 12.77 -8.68
N ALA A 155 9.33 12.73 -9.67
CA ALA A 155 8.70 11.48 -10.07
C ALA A 155 9.73 10.48 -10.61
N ASN A 156 10.63 10.92 -11.49
CA ASN A 156 11.69 10.08 -12.04
C ASN A 156 12.66 9.58 -10.96
N ALA A 157 13.14 10.46 -10.08
CA ALA A 157 14.02 10.08 -8.98
C ALA A 157 13.36 9.06 -8.03
N THR A 158 12.06 9.22 -7.76
CA THR A 158 11.28 8.25 -6.96
C THR A 158 11.19 6.90 -7.66
N MET A 159 10.91 6.88 -8.97
CA MET A 159 10.88 5.64 -9.77
C MET A 159 12.22 4.92 -9.74
N GLU A 160 13.32 5.65 -9.98
CA GLU A 160 14.69 5.11 -9.98
C GLU A 160 15.07 4.55 -8.60
N PHE A 161 14.80 5.30 -7.53
CA PHE A 161 15.03 4.84 -6.16
C PHE A 161 14.30 3.54 -5.88
N LEU A 162 12.99 3.48 -6.16
CA LEU A 162 12.18 2.29 -5.88
C LEU A 162 12.60 1.09 -6.73
N GLN A 163 13.02 1.29 -7.97
CA GLN A 163 13.61 0.23 -8.81
C GLN A 163 14.96 -0.24 -8.26
N GLY A 164 15.78 0.68 -7.78
CA GLY A 164 17.07 0.39 -7.16
C GLY A 164 16.97 -0.51 -5.93
N VAL A 165 15.88 -0.40 -5.18
CA VAL A 165 15.55 -1.29 -4.05
C VAL A 165 14.68 -2.48 -4.48
N CYS A 166 14.73 -2.89 -5.75
CA CYS A 166 14.04 -4.07 -6.30
C CYS A 166 12.51 -4.05 -6.17
N LYS A 167 11.88 -2.89 -6.05
CA LYS A 167 10.43 -2.75 -6.24
C LYS A 167 10.08 -2.65 -7.72
N LYS A 168 8.81 -2.85 -8.03
CA LYS A 168 8.22 -2.68 -9.36
C LYS A 168 7.27 -1.48 -9.33
N PRO A 169 7.79 -0.24 -9.35
CA PRO A 169 6.94 0.94 -9.30
C PRO A 169 6.25 1.17 -10.65
N ILE A 170 5.01 1.62 -10.59
CA ILE A 170 4.22 2.07 -11.75
C ILE A 170 3.87 3.54 -11.54
N LEU A 171 4.34 4.39 -12.44
CA LEU A 171 3.99 5.81 -12.44
C LEU A 171 2.59 5.99 -13.04
N LEU A 172 1.65 6.46 -12.23
CA LEU A 172 0.32 6.81 -12.72
C LEU A 172 0.40 8.12 -13.54
N LYS A 173 -0.48 8.26 -14.52
CA LYS A 173 -0.53 9.46 -15.35
C LYS A 173 -1.09 10.68 -14.62
N ARG A 174 -1.93 10.46 -13.62
CA ARG A 174 -2.54 11.47 -12.75
C ARG A 174 -3.09 10.81 -11.49
N GLU A 175 -3.28 11.60 -10.46
CA GLU A 175 -3.96 11.18 -9.24
C GLU A 175 -5.47 10.93 -9.46
N ILE A 176 -6.01 10.04 -8.67
CA ILE A 176 -7.43 9.74 -8.52
C ILE A 176 -7.64 9.15 -7.12
N GLU A 177 -8.77 9.42 -6.48
CA GLU A 177 -9.07 8.87 -5.16
C GLU A 177 -9.03 7.34 -5.16
N GLY A 178 -8.28 6.76 -4.22
CA GLY A 178 -8.08 5.31 -4.10
C GLY A 178 -7.21 4.70 -5.20
N PHE A 179 -6.59 5.52 -6.05
CA PHE A 179 -5.65 5.12 -7.11
C PHE A 179 -6.21 4.00 -8.00
N VAL A 180 -5.39 3.08 -8.51
CA VAL A 180 -5.87 2.00 -9.40
C VAL A 180 -6.23 0.75 -8.61
N ALA A 181 -5.30 0.23 -7.80
CA ALA A 181 -5.49 -1.06 -7.15
C ALA A 181 -6.61 -1.04 -6.10
N ASN A 182 -6.69 0.01 -5.27
CA ASN A 182 -7.78 0.12 -4.30
C ASN A 182 -9.15 0.30 -4.97
N ARG A 183 -9.21 0.96 -6.12
CA ARG A 183 -10.46 1.07 -6.88
C ARG A 183 -10.91 -0.30 -7.39
N LEU A 184 -10.01 -1.08 -7.97
CA LEU A 184 -10.31 -2.44 -8.44
C LEU A 184 -10.72 -3.35 -7.29
N GLN A 185 -9.98 -3.31 -6.18
CA GLN A 185 -10.29 -4.09 -4.98
C GLN A 185 -11.62 -3.68 -4.37
N SER A 186 -11.94 -2.38 -4.29
CA SER A 186 -13.20 -1.88 -3.74
C SER A 186 -14.39 -2.25 -4.62
N ALA A 187 -14.25 -2.21 -5.94
CA ALA A 187 -15.31 -2.64 -6.85
C ALA A 187 -15.62 -4.14 -6.67
N LEU A 188 -14.58 -4.98 -6.59
CA LEU A 188 -14.74 -6.41 -6.32
C LEU A 188 -15.37 -6.66 -4.94
N ALA A 189 -14.88 -5.99 -3.89
CA ALA A 189 -15.40 -6.17 -2.53
C ALA A 189 -16.85 -5.71 -2.38
N ARG A 190 -17.25 -4.63 -3.07
CA ARG A 190 -18.63 -4.13 -3.06
C ARG A 190 -19.60 -5.17 -3.64
N GLU A 191 -19.27 -5.73 -4.80
CA GLU A 191 -20.07 -6.79 -5.42
C GLU A 191 -20.09 -8.06 -4.56
N ALA A 192 -18.94 -8.45 -4.02
CA ALA A 192 -18.81 -9.61 -3.12
C ALA A 192 -19.74 -9.48 -1.89
N MET A 193 -19.72 -8.34 -1.22
CA MET A 193 -20.60 -8.08 -0.07
C MET A 193 -22.08 -8.08 -0.47
N SER A 194 -22.42 -7.53 -1.65
CA SER A 194 -23.78 -7.52 -2.17
C SER A 194 -24.33 -8.93 -2.41
N LEU A 195 -23.52 -9.82 -2.97
CA LEU A 195 -23.92 -11.22 -3.20
C LEU A 195 -24.18 -11.96 -1.87
N VAL A 196 -23.35 -11.74 -0.86
CA VAL A 196 -23.55 -12.31 0.49
C VAL A 196 -24.79 -11.70 1.15
N GLU A 197 -24.98 -10.39 1.09
CA GLU A 197 -26.15 -9.69 1.65
C GLU A 197 -27.47 -10.17 1.05
N LYS A 198 -27.48 -10.43 -0.26
CA LYS A 198 -28.63 -10.97 -1.00
C LYS A 198 -28.86 -12.47 -0.75
N GLY A 199 -28.00 -13.13 0.03
CA GLY A 199 -28.10 -14.57 0.33
C GLY A 199 -27.87 -15.48 -0.87
N ILE A 200 -27.17 -15.01 -1.90
CA ILE A 200 -26.82 -15.82 -3.07
C ILE A 200 -25.77 -16.88 -2.71
N VAL A 201 -24.81 -16.51 -1.88
CA VAL A 201 -23.72 -17.37 -1.36
C VAL A 201 -23.36 -16.99 0.08
N THR A 202 -22.74 -17.90 0.82
CA THR A 202 -22.08 -17.57 2.07
C THR A 202 -20.74 -16.87 1.82
N ALA A 203 -20.14 -16.27 2.86
CA ALA A 203 -18.82 -15.64 2.74
C ALA A 203 -17.73 -16.66 2.34
N GLU A 204 -17.80 -17.89 2.89
CA GLU A 204 -16.88 -18.98 2.61
C GLU A 204 -16.98 -19.44 1.13
N GLU A 205 -18.20 -19.62 0.63
CA GLU A 205 -18.45 -20.01 -0.76
C GLU A 205 -17.99 -18.92 -1.72
N LEU A 206 -18.29 -17.65 -1.42
CA LEU A 206 -17.85 -16.51 -2.23
C LEU A 206 -16.32 -16.48 -2.33
N ASP A 207 -15.63 -16.56 -1.20
CA ASP A 207 -14.17 -16.52 -1.18
C ASP A 207 -13.55 -17.73 -1.89
N PHE A 208 -14.17 -18.90 -1.80
CA PHE A 208 -13.75 -20.07 -2.56
C PHE A 208 -13.88 -19.85 -4.07
N ILE A 209 -15.05 -19.38 -4.52
CA ILE A 209 -15.30 -19.05 -5.93
C ILE A 209 -14.30 -18.00 -6.42
N ALA A 210 -14.12 -16.90 -5.67
CA ALA A 210 -13.22 -15.82 -6.04
C ALA A 210 -11.77 -16.30 -6.18
N LYS A 211 -11.28 -17.08 -5.20
CA LYS A 211 -9.91 -17.63 -5.21
C LYS A 211 -9.70 -18.61 -6.37
N MET A 212 -10.61 -19.55 -6.57
CA MET A 212 -10.44 -20.63 -7.55
C MET A 212 -10.80 -20.24 -8.99
N SER A 213 -11.44 -19.09 -9.19
CA SER A 213 -11.78 -18.59 -10.52
C SER A 213 -10.99 -17.34 -10.91
N LEU A 214 -11.18 -16.24 -10.18
CA LEU A 214 -10.53 -14.96 -10.48
C LEU A 214 -9.08 -14.92 -10.00
N GLY A 215 -8.84 -15.30 -8.74
CA GLY A 215 -7.54 -15.15 -8.08
C GLY A 215 -6.42 -15.90 -8.80
N VAL A 216 -6.67 -17.17 -9.18
CA VAL A 216 -5.68 -18.00 -9.89
C VAL A 216 -5.30 -17.38 -11.24
N ARG A 217 -6.27 -16.79 -11.95
CA ARG A 217 -6.01 -16.17 -13.26
C ARG A 217 -5.37 -14.80 -13.12
N LEU A 218 -5.87 -13.97 -12.20
CA LEU A 218 -5.34 -12.61 -12.00
C LEU A 218 -3.89 -12.59 -11.52
N ALA A 219 -3.40 -13.67 -10.92
CA ALA A 219 -1.98 -13.79 -10.58
C ALA A 219 -1.08 -13.86 -11.83
N HIS A 220 -1.59 -14.27 -12.98
CA HIS A 220 -0.82 -14.45 -14.21
C HIS A 220 -1.32 -13.59 -15.37
N THR A 221 -2.64 -13.41 -15.51
CA THR A 221 -3.26 -12.70 -16.63
C THR A 221 -4.08 -11.52 -16.11
N GLY A 222 -3.76 -10.31 -16.55
CA GLY A 222 -4.48 -9.12 -16.17
C GLY A 222 -5.95 -9.11 -16.63
N PRO A 223 -6.83 -8.29 -16.00
CA PRO A 223 -8.25 -8.30 -16.32
C PRO A 223 -8.57 -7.88 -17.77
N LEU A 224 -7.79 -6.98 -18.36
CA LEU A 224 -8.00 -6.57 -19.76
C LEU A 224 -7.41 -7.58 -20.74
N GLU A 225 -6.22 -8.08 -20.46
CA GLU A 225 -5.58 -9.15 -21.23
C GLU A 225 -6.49 -10.39 -21.32
N GLN A 226 -7.13 -10.76 -20.21
CA GLN A 226 -8.10 -11.86 -20.21
C GLN A 226 -9.32 -11.59 -21.13
N ARG A 227 -9.72 -10.31 -21.32
CA ARG A 227 -10.82 -9.96 -22.24
C ARG A 227 -10.38 -10.12 -23.69
N ASP A 228 -9.15 -9.69 -24.01
CA ASP A 228 -8.60 -9.87 -25.36
C ASP A 228 -8.45 -11.35 -25.71
N ILE A 229 -7.95 -12.18 -24.79
CA ILE A 229 -7.84 -13.63 -24.98
C ILE A 229 -9.21 -14.28 -25.27
N ASN A 230 -10.26 -13.85 -24.58
CA ASN A 230 -11.61 -14.44 -24.73
C ASN A 230 -12.41 -13.85 -25.90
N GLY A 231 -11.96 -12.76 -26.49
CA GLY A 231 -12.69 -11.98 -27.51
C GLY A 231 -13.57 -10.90 -26.89
N LEU A 232 -13.34 -9.65 -27.27
CA LEU A 232 -14.08 -8.48 -26.79
C LEU A 232 -15.56 -8.49 -27.21
N ASP A 233 -15.88 -9.08 -28.36
CA ASP A 233 -17.25 -9.28 -28.86
C ASP A 233 -18.03 -10.20 -27.92
N THR A 234 -17.45 -11.34 -27.58
CA THR A 234 -18.04 -12.28 -26.61
C THR A 234 -18.25 -11.62 -25.25
N HIS A 235 -17.23 -10.89 -24.78
CA HIS A 235 -17.33 -10.18 -23.53
C HIS A 235 -18.41 -9.11 -23.55
N TYR A 236 -18.51 -8.33 -24.65
CA TYR A 236 -19.54 -7.30 -24.80
C TYR A 236 -20.96 -7.87 -24.64
N ALA A 237 -21.25 -8.97 -25.31
CA ALA A 237 -22.56 -9.65 -25.23
C ALA A 237 -22.90 -10.10 -23.79
N ILE A 238 -21.89 -10.52 -23.01
CA ILE A 238 -22.09 -10.93 -21.61
C ILE A 238 -22.36 -9.71 -20.71
N VAL A 239 -21.55 -8.66 -20.83
CA VAL A 239 -21.65 -7.51 -19.91
C VAL A 239 -22.87 -6.65 -20.16
N ASP A 240 -23.43 -6.66 -21.36
CA ASP A 240 -24.70 -5.99 -21.68
C ASP A 240 -25.86 -6.49 -20.78
N HIS A 241 -25.84 -7.74 -20.37
CA HIS A 241 -26.79 -8.31 -19.42
C HIS A 241 -26.34 -8.21 -17.97
N VAL A 242 -25.04 -8.28 -17.68
CA VAL A 242 -24.53 -8.38 -16.31
C VAL A 242 -24.37 -7.00 -15.66
N TYR A 243 -23.80 -6.02 -16.35
CA TYR A 243 -23.51 -4.70 -15.79
C TYR A 243 -24.72 -3.99 -15.17
N PRO A 244 -25.94 -4.03 -15.77
CA PRO A 244 -27.11 -3.40 -15.17
C PRO A 244 -27.53 -4.01 -13.82
N THR A 245 -27.06 -5.22 -13.50
CA THR A 245 -27.43 -5.97 -12.29
C THR A 245 -26.38 -5.92 -11.18
N LEU A 246 -25.18 -5.42 -11.49
CA LEU A 246 -24.11 -5.28 -10.51
C LEU A 246 -24.42 -4.21 -9.48
N GLU A 247 -23.87 -4.39 -8.28
CA GLU A 247 -23.97 -3.39 -7.21
C GLU A 247 -23.28 -2.08 -7.60
N ASN A 248 -24.02 -0.99 -7.61
CA ASN A 248 -23.54 0.33 -8.03
C ASN A 248 -23.73 1.43 -6.96
N GLY A 249 -24.09 1.06 -5.73
CA GLY A 249 -24.26 1.98 -4.61
C GLY A 249 -22.99 2.77 -4.31
N THR A 250 -23.17 4.02 -3.88
CA THR A 250 -22.08 4.94 -3.53
C THR A 250 -21.79 4.99 -2.02
N LYS A 251 -22.53 4.20 -1.25
CA LYS A 251 -22.39 4.11 0.22
C LYS A 251 -22.06 2.66 0.62
N PRO A 252 -21.44 2.44 1.78
CA PRO A 252 -21.30 1.10 2.33
C PRO A 252 -22.64 0.37 2.43
N LEU A 253 -22.64 -0.94 2.15
CA LEU A 253 -23.82 -1.80 2.20
C LEU A 253 -24.30 -2.02 3.64
N ALA A 254 -25.58 -2.42 3.82
CA ALA A 254 -26.18 -2.65 5.14
C ALA A 254 -25.44 -3.75 5.92
N ILE A 255 -25.00 -4.81 5.25
CA ILE A 255 -24.18 -5.87 5.86
C ILE A 255 -22.87 -5.31 6.45
N HIS A 256 -22.25 -4.33 5.80
CA HIS A 256 -21.02 -3.69 6.31
C HIS A 256 -21.35 -2.81 7.53
N HIS A 257 -22.41 -1.99 7.46
CA HIS A 257 -22.87 -1.18 8.59
C HIS A 257 -23.17 -2.04 9.82
N ALA A 258 -23.92 -3.13 9.64
CA ALA A 258 -24.26 -4.05 10.73
C ALA A 258 -23.00 -4.63 11.43
N LYS A 259 -21.95 -4.98 10.66
CA LYS A 259 -20.68 -5.44 11.23
C LYS A 259 -19.98 -4.35 12.06
N ILE A 260 -19.98 -3.10 11.57
CA ILE A 260 -19.37 -1.96 12.28
C ILE A 260 -20.14 -1.66 13.58
N GLU A 261 -21.46 -1.60 13.55
CA GLU A 261 -22.31 -1.37 14.73
C GLU A 261 -22.14 -2.48 15.78
N ALA A 262 -22.02 -3.73 15.33
CA ALA A 262 -21.74 -4.89 16.20
C ALA A 262 -20.28 -4.96 16.69
N LYS A 263 -19.41 -4.01 16.32
CA LYS A 263 -17.96 -4.00 16.59
C LYS A 263 -17.24 -5.28 16.12
N GLN A 264 -17.72 -5.86 15.04
CA GLN A 264 -17.17 -7.06 14.39
C GLN A 264 -16.13 -6.66 13.33
N TYR A 265 -14.94 -6.24 13.76
CA TYR A 265 -13.88 -5.70 12.90
C TYR A 265 -12.93 -6.79 12.36
N GLY A 266 -13.42 -8.01 12.18
CA GLY A 266 -12.63 -9.14 11.69
C GLY A 266 -11.63 -9.66 12.71
N MET A 267 -10.41 -9.94 12.28
CA MET A 267 -9.34 -10.49 13.15
C MET A 267 -9.02 -9.60 14.37
N LYS A 268 -9.26 -8.27 14.30
CA LYS A 268 -9.02 -7.34 15.41
C LYS A 268 -9.89 -7.64 16.62
N THR A 269 -11.12 -8.07 16.39
CA THR A 269 -12.12 -8.35 17.43
C THR A 269 -12.57 -9.80 17.48
N ASN A 270 -11.86 -10.70 16.80
CA ASN A 270 -12.15 -12.13 16.64
C ASN A 270 -13.46 -12.45 15.88
N GLN A 271 -14.21 -11.46 15.44
CA GLN A 271 -15.48 -11.60 14.73
C GLN A 271 -15.54 -10.66 13.54
N GLY A 272 -16.05 -11.15 12.40
CA GLY A 272 -16.24 -10.42 11.17
C GLY A 272 -17.17 -11.17 10.25
N PHE A 273 -16.81 -11.32 8.97
CA PHE A 273 -17.43 -12.30 8.08
C PHE A 273 -17.11 -13.74 8.54
N TYR A 274 -15.98 -13.92 9.22
CA TYR A 274 -15.51 -15.17 9.81
C TYR A 274 -15.39 -15.07 11.32
N ASP A 275 -15.47 -16.23 11.99
CA ASP A 275 -15.07 -16.38 13.38
C ASP A 275 -13.56 -16.67 13.47
N TRP A 276 -12.82 -15.78 14.11
CA TRP A 276 -11.37 -15.84 14.30
C TRP A 276 -10.96 -16.26 15.72
N SER A 277 -11.92 -16.60 16.58
CA SER A 277 -11.68 -16.82 18.00
C SER A 277 -10.80 -18.03 18.28
N SER A 278 -10.89 -19.07 17.45
CA SER A 278 -10.15 -20.32 17.58
C SER A 278 -8.87 -20.39 16.75
N ILE A 279 -8.55 -19.32 16.00
CA ILE A 279 -7.43 -19.29 15.05
C ILE A 279 -6.19 -18.69 15.72
N ASP A 280 -5.05 -19.37 15.64
CA ASP A 280 -3.75 -18.75 15.88
C ASP A 280 -3.45 -17.77 14.74
N LYS A 281 -3.69 -16.49 15.01
CA LYS A 281 -3.58 -15.42 14.00
C LYS A 281 -2.15 -15.26 13.49
N GLN A 282 -1.16 -15.46 14.36
CA GLN A 282 0.25 -15.30 13.99
C GLN A 282 0.66 -16.40 13.01
N GLN A 283 0.33 -17.64 13.33
CA GLN A 283 0.59 -18.77 12.45
C GLN A 283 -0.16 -18.61 11.12
N TYR A 284 -1.46 -18.26 11.18
CA TYR A 284 -2.29 -18.07 9.99
C TYR A 284 -1.71 -17.02 9.03
N LEU A 285 -1.28 -15.85 9.56
CA LEU A 285 -0.68 -14.78 8.75
C LEU A 285 0.66 -15.23 8.16
N ALA A 286 1.50 -15.92 8.92
CA ALA A 286 2.78 -16.44 8.42
C ALA A 286 2.60 -17.45 7.28
N GLU A 287 1.60 -18.32 7.37
CA GLU A 287 1.25 -19.25 6.28
C GLU A 287 0.77 -18.49 5.02
N LYS A 288 -0.06 -17.45 5.18
CA LYS A 288 -0.50 -16.60 4.06
C LYS A 288 0.65 -15.87 3.39
N GLU A 289 1.57 -15.32 4.18
CA GLU A 289 2.78 -14.66 3.65
C GLU A 289 3.65 -15.63 2.85
N LYS A 290 3.85 -16.84 3.36
CA LYS A 290 4.61 -17.88 2.64
C LYS A 290 3.98 -18.21 1.28
N ILE A 291 2.67 -18.42 1.24
CA ILE A 291 1.94 -18.69 -0.01
C ILE A 291 2.07 -17.51 -0.97
N LEU A 292 1.93 -16.26 -0.47
CA LEU A 292 2.08 -15.06 -1.29
C LEU A 292 3.48 -14.96 -1.91
N ILE A 293 4.51 -15.23 -1.14
CA ILE A 293 5.91 -15.27 -1.63
C ILE A 293 6.06 -16.30 -2.77
N ASP A 294 5.48 -17.48 -2.60
CA ASP A 294 5.60 -18.53 -3.62
C ASP A 294 4.82 -18.18 -4.89
N ILE A 295 3.65 -17.57 -4.79
CA ILE A 295 2.89 -17.03 -5.94
C ILE A 295 3.72 -15.95 -6.66
N ILE A 296 4.27 -14.98 -5.94
CA ILE A 296 5.07 -13.91 -6.53
C ILE A 296 6.28 -14.47 -7.29
N LYS A 297 6.97 -15.50 -6.77
CA LYS A 297 8.06 -16.16 -7.48
C LYS A 297 7.65 -16.85 -8.77
N LEU A 298 6.42 -17.36 -8.84
CA LEU A 298 5.91 -18.04 -10.03
C LEU A 298 5.52 -17.06 -11.16
N VAL A 299 5.17 -15.81 -10.80
CA VAL A 299 4.68 -14.82 -11.78
C VAL A 299 5.71 -13.74 -12.12
N GLN A 300 6.89 -13.78 -11.52
CA GLN A 300 8.04 -12.91 -11.83
C GLN A 300 8.98 -13.54 -12.83
#